data_eaaa02711612b4e0de7546dff37e170d
#
_entry.id   eaaa02711612b4e0de7546dff37e170d
#
_cell.length_a   1.000
_cell.length_b   1.000
_cell.length_c   1.000
_cell.angle_alpha   90.00
_cell.angle_beta   90.00
_cell.angle_gamma   90.00
#
_symmetry.space_group_name_H-M   'P 1'
#
loop_
_entity.id
_entity.type
_entity.pdbx_description
1 polymer ?
#
loop_
_entity_poly.entity_id
_entity_poly.type
_entity_poly.pdbx_seq_one_letter_code
_entity_poly.pdbx_strand_id
1 'polypeptide(L)'
;MKIITNRNHSYFINDLATAELGSIIFDTDENKMYIMLEPGVLTEIAAEDVGVKTLEALTEAIAAGGEVVVSASIDAPTGFAITADTTIVNNGEISIKEDTEGNGVFTVTNGTLTLDGKGTIDGLGKNDWSIAVWAKENGKVIINNGYFTNVGAKSVEDSEHFDLIYASGNAQVEINGGEFKCETPKWTLNIKDKDRATASIVVKGGKFHGFNPSDCASEGPNTNFVAPGYKVVEENGVFTVMPE
;
A
#
# COMPACT_ATOMS: atom_id res chain seq x y z
N MET A 1 -6.26 17.72 15.80
CA MET A 1 -7.39 16.78 15.64
C MET A 1 -7.05 15.55 16.49
N LYS A 2 -7.92 15.15 17.40
CA LYS A 2 -7.71 13.97 18.25
C LYS A 2 -8.62 12.87 17.71
N ILE A 3 -8.06 11.71 17.35
CA ILE A 3 -8.83 10.54 16.96
C ILE A 3 -9.03 9.71 18.24
N ILE A 4 -10.28 9.47 18.59
CA ILE A 4 -10.64 8.62 19.72
C ILE A 4 -11.23 7.34 19.14
N THR A 5 -10.52 6.22 19.27
CA THR A 5 -11.06 4.91 18.89
C THR A 5 -11.74 4.29 20.11
N ASN A 6 -12.99 3.92 20.01
CA ASN A 6 -13.72 3.23 21.06
C ASN A 6 -14.12 1.82 20.66
N ARG A 7 -13.96 0.87 21.56
CA ARG A 7 -14.09 -0.56 21.29
C ARG A 7 -15.42 -1.17 21.70
N ASN A 8 -16.30 -0.42 22.34
CA ASN A 8 -17.68 -0.88 22.59
C ASN A 8 -18.61 0.28 22.95
N HIS A 9 -19.89 0.09 22.66
CA HIS A 9 -20.95 1.08 22.73
C HIS A 9 -21.15 1.73 24.13
N SER A 10 -20.81 1.06 25.21
CA SER A 10 -20.93 1.60 26.57
C SER A 10 -19.87 2.63 26.93
N TYR A 11 -18.70 2.58 26.28
CA TYR A 11 -17.65 3.59 26.41
C TYR A 11 -17.96 4.84 25.59
N PHE A 12 -18.64 4.68 24.48
CA PHE A 12 -19.00 5.75 23.56
C PHE A 12 -19.73 6.91 24.26
N ILE A 13 -20.66 6.60 25.17
CA ILE A 13 -21.42 7.62 25.92
C ILE A 13 -20.56 8.34 26.97
N ASN A 14 -19.57 7.67 27.55
CA ASN A 14 -18.68 8.27 28.56
C ASN A 14 -17.59 9.15 27.94
N ASP A 15 -17.10 8.81 26.75
CA ASP A 15 -16.08 9.60 26.05
C ASP A 15 -16.67 10.88 25.41
N LEU A 16 -17.98 10.90 25.13
CA LEU A 16 -18.68 12.09 24.65
C LEU A 16 -18.52 13.30 25.59
N ALA A 17 -18.48 13.07 26.91
CA ALA A 17 -18.37 14.14 27.91
C ALA A 17 -16.95 14.74 27.95
N THR A 18 -15.95 14.07 27.41
CA THR A 18 -14.54 14.49 27.46
C THR A 18 -13.95 14.79 26.10
N ALA A 19 -14.67 14.52 25.01
CA ALA A 19 -14.20 14.79 23.67
C ALA A 19 -14.21 16.30 23.37
N GLU A 20 -13.12 16.77 22.78
CA GLU A 20 -12.99 18.17 22.35
C GLU A 20 -13.70 18.38 21.00
N LEU A 21 -14.14 19.62 20.75
CA LEU A 21 -14.71 19.99 19.45
C LEU A 21 -13.73 19.68 18.32
N GLY A 22 -14.23 19.12 17.23
CA GLY A 22 -13.42 18.67 16.09
C GLY A 22 -12.79 17.30 16.28
N SER A 23 -13.04 16.60 17.41
CA SER A 23 -12.59 15.21 17.57
C SER A 23 -13.38 14.29 16.65
N ILE A 24 -12.67 13.37 16.00
CA ILE A 24 -13.27 12.26 15.24
C ILE A 24 -13.32 11.03 16.14
N ILE A 25 -14.49 10.43 16.25
CA ILE A 25 -14.76 9.26 17.08
C ILE A 25 -15.16 8.13 16.14
N PHE A 26 -14.48 7.00 16.26
CA PHE A 26 -14.78 5.80 15.49
C PHE A 26 -15.49 4.79 16.38
N ASP A 27 -16.73 4.45 16.03
CA ASP A 27 -17.48 3.35 16.63
C ASP A 27 -17.11 2.05 15.90
N THR A 28 -16.34 1.21 16.57
CA THR A 28 -15.86 -0.05 16.01
C THR A 28 -16.94 -1.12 15.95
N ASP A 29 -17.99 -1.02 16.76
CA ASP A 29 -19.07 -1.99 16.80
C ASP A 29 -20.05 -1.76 15.65
N GLU A 30 -20.36 -0.49 15.36
CA GLU A 30 -21.22 -0.11 14.24
C GLU A 30 -20.45 0.16 12.95
N ASN A 31 -19.10 0.21 13.01
CA ASN A 31 -18.22 0.61 11.89
C ASN A 31 -18.58 1.99 11.33
N LYS A 32 -18.84 2.94 12.23
CA LYS A 32 -19.25 4.30 11.91
C LYS A 32 -18.27 5.33 12.47
N MET A 33 -18.16 6.45 11.79
CA MET A 33 -17.40 7.60 12.23
C MET A 33 -18.31 8.77 12.57
N TYR A 34 -17.89 9.53 13.58
CA TYR A 34 -18.60 10.70 14.03
C TYR A 34 -17.62 11.84 14.28
N ILE A 35 -18.07 13.07 14.04
CA ILE A 35 -17.35 14.28 14.42
C ILE A 35 -18.16 15.02 15.48
N MET A 36 -17.48 15.57 16.48
CA MET A 36 -18.10 16.45 17.47
C MET A 36 -17.99 17.90 17.00
N LEU A 37 -19.04 18.43 16.44
CA LEU A 37 -19.13 19.82 16.00
C LEU A 37 -19.66 20.76 17.08
N GLU A 38 -20.45 20.23 18.02
CA GLU A 38 -20.97 20.94 19.18
C GLU A 38 -20.77 20.07 20.43
N PRO A 39 -20.62 20.65 21.64
CA PRO A 39 -20.42 19.90 22.85
C PRO A 39 -21.53 18.84 23.08
N GLY A 40 -21.14 17.58 23.15
CA GLY A 40 -22.07 16.47 23.36
C GLY A 40 -22.92 16.05 22.15
N VAL A 41 -22.72 16.67 20.99
CA VAL A 41 -23.45 16.32 19.76
C VAL A 41 -22.50 15.65 18.77
N LEU A 42 -22.78 14.38 18.44
CA LEU A 42 -22.07 13.64 17.40
C LEU A 42 -22.83 13.74 16.08
N THR A 43 -22.12 14.16 15.07
CA THR A 43 -22.59 14.10 13.69
C THR A 43 -21.95 12.91 13.02
N GLU A 44 -22.75 11.97 12.53
CA GLU A 44 -22.24 10.83 11.73
C GLU A 44 -21.62 11.39 10.44
N ILE A 45 -20.39 10.95 10.16
CA ILE A 45 -19.70 11.25 8.93
C ILE A 45 -19.50 9.94 8.17
N ALA A 46 -19.83 9.94 6.89
CA ALA A 46 -19.52 8.80 6.05
C ALA A 46 -17.99 8.57 6.05
N ALA A 47 -17.56 7.32 6.05
CA ALA A 47 -16.13 6.99 5.99
C ALA A 47 -15.44 7.66 4.80
N GLU A 48 -16.18 7.89 3.74
CA GLU A 48 -15.77 8.62 2.54
C GLU A 48 -15.59 10.13 2.74
N ASP A 49 -16.08 10.70 3.85
CA ASP A 49 -15.91 12.12 4.17
C ASP A 49 -14.63 12.39 4.97
N VAL A 50 -13.99 11.35 5.47
CA VAL A 50 -12.74 11.45 6.23
C VAL A 50 -11.57 11.06 5.35
N GLY A 51 -10.52 11.89 5.36
CA GLY A 51 -9.28 11.64 4.65
C GLY A 51 -8.99 12.63 3.52
N VAL A 52 -7.86 12.44 2.90
CA VAL A 52 -7.43 13.26 1.76
C VAL A 52 -8.11 12.79 0.47
N LYS A 53 -8.53 13.74 -0.35
CA LYS A 53 -9.29 13.50 -1.58
C LYS A 53 -8.66 14.11 -2.83
N THR A 54 -7.55 14.83 -2.65
CA THR A 54 -6.88 15.55 -3.74
C THR A 54 -5.39 15.25 -3.75
N LEU A 55 -4.77 15.39 -4.92
CA LEU A 55 -3.33 15.23 -5.10
C LEU A 55 -2.54 16.19 -4.20
N GLU A 56 -2.97 17.42 -4.09
CA GLU A 56 -2.32 18.43 -3.25
C GLU A 56 -2.33 18.01 -1.78
N ALA A 57 -3.51 17.66 -1.24
CA ALA A 57 -3.64 17.21 0.15
C ALA A 57 -2.84 15.93 0.45
N LEU A 58 -2.80 14.98 -0.49
CA LEU A 58 -1.99 13.76 -0.34
C LEU A 58 -0.50 14.09 -0.36
N THR A 59 -0.06 14.97 -1.25
CA THR A 59 1.34 15.40 -1.34
C THR A 59 1.79 16.08 -0.04
N GLU A 60 0.98 17.01 0.49
CA GLU A 60 1.26 17.68 1.75
C GLU A 60 1.31 16.71 2.94
N ALA A 61 0.34 15.78 3.00
CA ALA A 61 0.26 14.79 4.06
C ALA A 61 1.47 13.83 4.03
N ILE A 62 1.90 13.36 2.86
CA ILE A 62 3.11 12.53 2.71
C ILE A 62 4.35 13.32 3.13
N ALA A 63 4.47 14.59 2.75
CA ALA A 63 5.60 15.43 3.14
C ALA A 63 5.67 15.67 4.66
N ALA A 64 4.51 15.71 5.33
CA ALA A 64 4.43 15.83 6.79
C ALA A 64 4.76 14.52 7.51
N GLY A 65 4.62 13.37 6.85
CA GLY A 65 4.77 12.04 7.45
C GLY A 65 3.61 11.68 8.39
N GLY A 66 3.70 10.50 9.01
CA GLY A 66 2.67 9.99 9.92
C GLY A 66 1.56 9.23 9.20
N GLU A 67 0.35 9.24 9.75
CA GLU A 67 -0.79 8.50 9.21
C GLU A 67 -1.65 9.36 8.28
N VAL A 68 -1.94 8.83 7.10
CA VAL A 68 -2.74 9.46 6.04
C VAL A 68 -3.85 8.50 5.63
N VAL A 69 -5.11 8.94 5.69
CA VAL A 69 -6.24 8.19 5.13
C VAL A 69 -6.59 8.78 3.77
N VAL A 70 -6.64 7.95 2.75
CA VAL A 70 -7.07 8.33 1.39
C VAL A 70 -8.46 7.78 1.14
N SER A 71 -9.41 8.64 0.78
CA SER A 71 -10.83 8.26 0.63
C SER A 71 -11.42 8.59 -0.76
N ALA A 72 -10.57 8.93 -1.73
CA ALA A 72 -10.99 9.22 -3.10
C ALA A 72 -9.97 8.70 -4.11
N SER A 73 -10.35 8.70 -5.39
CA SER A 73 -9.41 8.43 -6.48
C SER A 73 -8.53 9.65 -6.72
N ILE A 74 -7.21 9.43 -6.69
CA ILE A 74 -6.19 10.46 -6.89
C ILE A 74 -5.28 10.04 -8.03
N ASP A 75 -5.34 10.82 -9.11
CA ASP A 75 -4.41 10.67 -10.22
C ASP A 75 -3.16 11.53 -9.97
N ALA A 76 -2.02 10.90 -9.88
CA ALA A 76 -0.74 11.60 -9.79
C ALA A 76 -0.12 11.75 -11.19
N PRO A 77 0.45 12.90 -11.53
CA PRO A 77 1.22 13.03 -12.78
C PRO A 77 2.56 12.29 -12.70
N THR A 78 3.14 12.22 -11.51
CA THR A 78 4.35 11.47 -11.16
C THR A 78 4.14 10.77 -9.82
N GLY A 79 4.98 9.80 -9.48
CA GLY A 79 4.88 9.13 -8.19
C GLY A 79 5.23 10.00 -6.99
N PHE A 80 5.02 9.46 -5.81
CA PHE A 80 5.31 10.08 -4.52
C PHE A 80 6.65 9.58 -3.97
N ALA A 81 7.52 10.50 -3.55
CA ALA A 81 8.75 10.18 -2.84
C ALA A 81 8.48 10.06 -1.33
N ILE A 82 8.81 8.93 -0.75
CA ILE A 82 8.70 8.68 0.69
C ILE A 82 10.12 8.72 1.28
N THR A 83 10.34 9.67 2.17
CA THR A 83 11.64 9.90 2.82
C THR A 83 11.57 9.85 4.34
N ALA A 84 10.39 9.71 4.92
CA ALA A 84 10.11 9.61 6.35
C ALA A 84 9.07 8.52 6.60
N ASP A 85 8.93 8.12 7.86
CA ASP A 85 7.92 7.13 8.25
C ASP A 85 6.51 7.64 7.95
N THR A 86 5.80 6.90 7.11
CA THR A 86 4.47 7.26 6.61
C THR A 86 3.58 6.02 6.57
N THR A 87 2.38 6.12 7.12
CA THR A 87 1.33 5.10 7.00
C THR A 87 0.24 5.64 6.09
N ILE A 88 -0.09 4.91 5.03
CA ILE A 88 -1.19 5.27 4.12
C ILE A 88 -2.27 4.19 4.22
N VAL A 89 -3.43 4.58 4.75
CA VAL A 89 -4.65 3.78 4.71
C VAL A 89 -5.44 4.18 3.47
N ASN A 90 -5.23 3.45 2.38
CA ASN A 90 -5.86 3.76 1.11
C ASN A 90 -7.21 3.04 0.98
N ASN A 91 -8.30 3.80 0.91
CA ASN A 91 -9.65 3.30 0.62
C ASN A 91 -10.19 3.79 -0.73
N GLY A 92 -9.38 4.55 -1.48
CA GLY A 92 -9.67 5.02 -2.83
C GLY A 92 -8.82 4.34 -3.90
N GLU A 93 -8.43 5.10 -4.89
CA GLU A 93 -7.48 4.68 -5.93
C GLU A 93 -6.36 5.72 -6.02
N ILE A 94 -5.12 5.26 -6.00
CA ILE A 94 -3.96 6.10 -6.27
C ILE A 94 -3.30 5.56 -7.53
N SER A 95 -3.28 6.37 -8.58
CA SER A 95 -2.73 6.00 -9.88
C SER A 95 -1.65 6.97 -10.34
N ILE A 96 -0.71 6.48 -11.14
CA ILE A 96 0.28 7.29 -11.83
C ILE A 96 -0.13 7.41 -13.30
N LYS A 97 -0.24 8.65 -13.81
CA LYS A 97 -0.62 8.88 -15.22
C LYS A 97 0.57 9.03 -16.14
N GLU A 98 1.68 9.45 -15.60
CA GLU A 98 2.93 9.62 -16.32
C GLU A 98 4.03 9.04 -15.46
N ASP A 99 4.59 7.93 -15.91
CA ASP A 99 5.75 7.39 -15.21
C ASP A 99 6.97 8.25 -15.52
N THR A 100 7.77 8.39 -14.51
CA THR A 100 9.08 9.04 -14.58
C THR A 100 10.12 7.97 -14.34
N GLU A 101 11.08 7.87 -15.21
CA GLU A 101 12.19 6.91 -15.05
C GLU A 101 12.76 6.96 -13.63
N GLY A 102 12.83 5.80 -13.00
CA GLY A 102 13.36 5.66 -11.66
C GLY A 102 12.37 5.90 -10.53
N ASN A 103 11.07 5.98 -10.79
CA ASN A 103 10.02 6.12 -9.77
C ASN A 103 8.93 5.07 -9.92
N GLY A 104 8.28 4.73 -8.79
CA GLY A 104 7.00 4.05 -8.73
C GLY A 104 5.88 5.01 -8.31
N VAL A 105 4.64 4.52 -8.15
CA VAL A 105 3.59 5.31 -7.50
C VAL A 105 4.09 5.76 -6.13
N PHE A 106 4.70 4.85 -5.39
CA PHE A 106 5.49 5.17 -4.20
C PHE A 106 6.94 4.75 -4.39
N THR A 107 7.86 5.70 -4.26
CA THR A 107 9.30 5.46 -4.24
C THR A 107 9.83 5.75 -2.84
N VAL A 108 10.28 4.70 -2.13
CA VAL A 108 10.71 4.77 -0.73
C VAL A 108 12.23 4.69 -0.67
N THR A 109 12.90 5.79 -0.34
CA THR A 109 14.37 5.85 -0.28
C THR A 109 14.92 5.79 1.15
N ASN A 110 14.12 6.25 2.12
CA ASN A 110 14.45 6.24 3.53
C ASN A 110 13.15 6.20 4.36
N GLY A 111 13.25 5.78 5.62
CA GLY A 111 12.08 5.59 6.48
C GLY A 111 11.24 4.36 6.10
N THR A 112 10.05 4.28 6.66
CA THR A 112 9.13 3.17 6.47
C THR A 112 7.83 3.65 5.85
N LEU A 113 7.45 3.09 4.70
CA LEU A 113 6.10 3.19 4.17
C LEU A 113 5.27 1.99 4.62
N THR A 114 4.19 2.23 5.35
CA THR A 114 3.17 1.22 5.64
C THR A 114 1.93 1.47 4.79
N LEU A 115 1.51 0.45 4.04
CA LEU A 115 0.32 0.48 3.18
C LEU A 115 -0.76 -0.42 3.76
N ASP A 116 -1.95 0.15 3.93
CA ASP A 116 -3.15 -0.55 4.42
C ASP A 116 -4.40 -0.02 3.71
N GLY A 117 -5.57 -0.57 4.07
CA GLY A 117 -6.85 -0.23 3.45
C GLY A 117 -7.24 -1.21 2.35
N LYS A 118 -8.31 -0.89 1.62
CA LYS A 118 -8.88 -1.77 0.58
C LYS A 118 -8.78 -1.16 -0.83
N GLY A 119 -8.18 0.00 -0.93
CA GLY A 119 -8.06 0.76 -2.17
C GLY A 119 -7.04 0.18 -3.15
N THR A 120 -7.02 0.76 -4.32
CA THR A 120 -6.13 0.39 -5.42
C THR A 120 -4.90 1.28 -5.47
N ILE A 121 -3.75 0.68 -5.73
CA ILE A 121 -2.53 1.37 -6.13
C ILE A 121 -2.20 0.87 -7.53
N ASP A 122 -2.38 1.76 -8.52
CA ASP A 122 -2.20 1.44 -9.93
C ASP A 122 -0.92 2.08 -10.47
N GLY A 123 0.06 1.22 -10.75
CA GLY A 123 1.33 1.60 -11.34
C GLY A 123 1.28 1.77 -12.86
N LEU A 124 0.08 1.75 -13.48
CA LEU A 124 -0.06 1.87 -14.93
C LEU A 124 0.37 3.25 -15.41
N GLY A 125 1.60 3.33 -15.88
CA GLY A 125 2.16 4.50 -16.53
C GLY A 125 2.15 4.39 -18.06
N LYS A 126 2.84 5.33 -18.72
CA LYS A 126 2.89 5.41 -20.19
C LYS A 126 4.09 4.71 -20.80
N ASN A 127 5.06 4.31 -20.00
CA ASN A 127 6.30 3.70 -20.45
C ASN A 127 6.77 2.54 -19.52
N ASP A 128 8.02 2.13 -19.58
CA ASP A 128 8.52 0.89 -18.98
C ASP A 128 8.61 0.87 -17.42
N TRP A 129 8.28 1.97 -16.76
CA TRP A 129 8.43 2.11 -15.31
C TRP A 129 7.11 2.01 -14.55
N SER A 130 6.22 1.17 -15.02
CA SER A 130 4.88 0.96 -14.43
C SER A 130 4.96 0.22 -13.09
N ILE A 131 5.63 0.80 -12.10
CA ILE A 131 5.88 0.25 -10.77
C ILE A 131 4.84 0.80 -9.78
N ALA A 132 4.16 -0.07 -9.04
CA ALA A 132 3.29 0.38 -7.95
C ALA A 132 4.11 0.84 -6.73
N VAL A 133 5.07 0.02 -6.29
CA VAL A 133 5.93 0.38 -5.14
C VAL A 133 7.39 0.05 -5.44
N TRP A 134 8.25 1.04 -5.32
CA TRP A 134 9.69 0.85 -5.40
C TRP A 134 10.36 1.19 -4.07
N ALA A 135 10.84 0.18 -3.38
CA ALA A 135 11.73 0.34 -2.24
C ALA A 135 13.18 0.38 -2.70
N LYS A 136 13.92 1.43 -2.43
CA LYS A 136 15.31 1.61 -2.84
C LYS A 136 16.18 2.18 -1.72
N GLU A 137 17.49 2.09 -1.89
CA GLU A 137 18.46 2.56 -0.90
C GLU A 137 18.27 1.87 0.46
N ASN A 138 17.82 2.58 1.50
CA ASN A 138 17.53 2.02 2.83
C ASN A 138 16.01 2.07 3.16
N GLY A 139 15.17 2.27 2.14
CA GLY A 139 13.73 2.34 2.32
C GLY A 139 13.14 1.02 2.81
N LYS A 140 12.16 1.11 3.68
CA LYS A 140 11.39 -0.03 4.16
C LYS A 140 9.94 0.10 3.74
N VAL A 141 9.34 -1.01 3.28
CA VAL A 141 7.93 -1.08 2.91
C VAL A 141 7.26 -2.20 3.68
N ILE A 142 6.09 -1.93 4.24
CA ILE A 142 5.21 -2.90 4.88
C ILE A 142 3.86 -2.82 4.19
N ILE A 143 3.42 -3.91 3.58
CA ILE A 143 2.12 -4.00 2.92
C ILE A 143 1.22 -4.90 3.77
N ASN A 144 0.22 -4.30 4.42
CA ASN A 144 -0.77 -5.01 5.21
C ASN A 144 -2.00 -5.40 4.38
N ASN A 145 -2.42 -4.53 3.45
CA ASN A 145 -3.58 -4.75 2.60
C ASN A 145 -3.55 -3.81 1.39
N GLY A 146 -4.52 -3.96 0.47
CA GLY A 146 -4.66 -3.17 -0.74
C GLY A 146 -4.69 -4.02 -2.00
N TYR A 147 -5.10 -3.42 -3.11
CA TYR A 147 -5.00 -3.99 -4.45
C TYR A 147 -3.92 -3.28 -5.25
N PHE A 148 -2.93 -4.02 -5.71
CA PHE A 148 -1.78 -3.50 -6.46
C PHE A 148 -1.83 -4.01 -7.88
N THR A 149 -1.76 -3.10 -8.85
CA THR A 149 -1.83 -3.47 -10.26
C THR A 149 -1.00 -2.54 -11.15
N ASN A 150 -0.65 -3.04 -12.34
CA ASN A 150 -0.15 -2.29 -13.48
C ASN A 150 -0.66 -2.94 -14.79
N VAL A 151 -1.80 -3.62 -14.71
CA VAL A 151 -2.39 -4.32 -15.87
C VAL A 151 -2.75 -3.33 -16.97
N GLY A 152 -2.33 -3.62 -18.18
CA GLY A 152 -2.46 -2.74 -19.36
C GLY A 152 -1.20 -1.94 -19.65
N ALA A 153 -0.14 -2.07 -18.85
CA ALA A 153 1.17 -1.48 -19.13
C ALA A 153 1.68 -1.91 -20.50
N LYS A 154 2.25 -0.94 -21.23
CA LYS A 154 2.78 -1.17 -22.59
C LYS A 154 4.17 -0.59 -22.68
N SER A 155 5.12 -1.46 -23.02
CA SER A 155 6.46 -1.02 -23.33
C SER A 155 6.51 -0.23 -24.63
N VAL A 156 7.33 0.81 -24.68
CA VAL A 156 7.67 1.54 -25.89
C VAL A 156 8.78 0.84 -26.68
N GLU A 157 9.52 -0.09 -26.06
CA GLU A 157 10.72 -0.74 -26.64
C GLU A 157 10.66 -2.28 -26.60
N ASP A 158 9.49 -2.91 -26.65
CA ASP A 158 9.31 -4.36 -26.50
C ASP A 158 9.93 -4.94 -25.19
N SER A 159 10.19 -4.10 -24.21
CA SER A 159 10.58 -4.62 -22.90
C SER A 159 9.37 -5.27 -22.23
N GLU A 160 9.54 -6.51 -21.77
CA GLU A 160 8.49 -7.26 -21.09
C GLU A 160 8.57 -7.11 -19.55
N HIS A 161 9.20 -6.04 -19.07
CA HIS A 161 9.60 -5.92 -17.68
C HIS A 161 8.76 -4.85 -16.99
N PHE A 162 7.61 -5.24 -16.49
CA PHE A 162 6.76 -4.38 -15.69
C PHE A 162 6.79 -4.87 -14.24
N ASP A 163 7.75 -4.37 -13.47
CA ASP A 163 7.84 -4.69 -12.04
C ASP A 163 6.64 -4.09 -11.30
N LEU A 164 5.97 -4.84 -10.44
CA LEU A 164 4.88 -4.32 -9.64
C LEU A 164 5.37 -3.85 -8.26
N ILE A 165 6.07 -4.73 -7.54
CA ILE A 165 6.74 -4.42 -6.28
C ILE A 165 8.23 -4.66 -6.48
N TYR A 166 9.01 -3.59 -6.44
CA TYR A 166 10.43 -3.60 -6.76
C TYR A 166 11.31 -3.19 -5.59
N ALA A 167 12.38 -3.94 -5.35
CA ALA A 167 13.34 -3.66 -4.30
C ALA A 167 14.77 -3.51 -4.86
N SER A 168 15.53 -2.53 -4.37
CA SER A 168 16.92 -2.31 -4.77
C SER A 168 17.75 -1.67 -3.66
N GLY A 169 19.07 -1.72 -3.76
CA GLY A 169 19.99 -1.22 -2.73
C GLY A 169 19.98 -2.10 -1.48
N ASN A 170 19.64 -1.55 -0.33
CA ASN A 170 19.50 -2.26 0.95
C ASN A 170 18.02 -2.29 1.41
N ALA A 171 17.09 -2.08 0.49
CA ALA A 171 15.69 -1.94 0.82
C ALA A 171 15.08 -3.23 1.35
N GLN A 172 14.03 -3.09 2.15
CA GLN A 172 13.30 -4.20 2.74
C GLN A 172 11.81 -4.07 2.44
N VAL A 173 11.20 -5.14 1.95
CA VAL A 173 9.76 -5.21 1.71
C VAL A 173 9.19 -6.38 2.52
N GLU A 174 8.17 -6.10 3.31
CA GLU A 174 7.37 -7.10 4.02
C GLU A 174 5.92 -7.04 3.52
N ILE A 175 5.39 -8.20 3.10
CA ILE A 175 4.03 -8.33 2.61
C ILE A 175 3.24 -9.22 3.57
N ASN A 176 2.32 -8.63 4.31
CA ASN A 176 1.45 -9.31 5.28
C ASN A 176 0.08 -9.63 4.70
N GLY A 177 -0.32 -8.98 3.60
CA GLY A 177 -1.60 -9.14 2.93
C GLY A 177 -1.67 -8.37 1.62
N GLY A 178 -2.88 -8.18 1.11
CA GLY A 178 -3.12 -7.51 -0.16
C GLY A 178 -3.31 -8.47 -1.34
N GLU A 179 -3.64 -7.90 -2.48
CA GLU A 179 -3.85 -8.62 -3.74
C GLU A 179 -3.02 -7.96 -4.84
N PHE A 180 -2.31 -8.79 -5.63
CA PHE A 180 -1.29 -8.35 -6.57
C PHE A 180 -1.57 -8.91 -7.95
N LYS A 181 -1.73 -8.03 -8.95
CA LYS A 181 -1.93 -8.40 -10.34
C LYS A 181 -1.03 -7.58 -11.26
N CYS A 182 0.00 -8.22 -11.77
CA CYS A 182 0.99 -7.61 -12.66
C CYS A 182 0.68 -7.93 -14.12
N GLU A 183 0.93 -6.98 -15.04
CA GLU A 183 0.83 -7.23 -16.49
C GLU A 183 1.78 -8.34 -16.92
N THR A 184 2.99 -8.37 -16.38
CA THR A 184 3.95 -9.45 -16.59
C THR A 184 4.11 -10.24 -15.27
N PRO A 185 3.32 -11.30 -15.01
CA PRO A 185 3.23 -11.94 -13.70
C PRO A 185 4.57 -12.36 -13.10
N LYS A 186 5.54 -12.78 -13.89
CA LYS A 186 6.89 -13.16 -13.41
C LYS A 186 7.63 -12.03 -12.68
N TRP A 187 7.21 -10.76 -12.87
CA TRP A 187 7.80 -9.57 -12.26
C TRP A 187 6.90 -8.94 -11.19
N THR A 188 5.92 -9.69 -10.68
CA THR A 188 5.06 -9.23 -9.58
C THR A 188 5.86 -8.80 -8.36
N LEU A 189 6.87 -9.58 -7.99
CA LEU A 189 7.88 -9.23 -6.97
C LEU A 189 9.25 -9.35 -7.60
N ASN A 190 10.06 -8.30 -7.54
CA ASN A 190 11.39 -8.31 -8.15
C ASN A 190 12.42 -7.60 -7.27
N ILE A 191 13.61 -8.18 -7.19
CA ILE A 191 14.79 -7.57 -6.57
C ILE A 191 15.82 -7.30 -7.67
N LYS A 192 16.33 -6.08 -7.71
CA LYS A 192 17.39 -5.74 -8.66
C LYS A 192 18.54 -6.72 -8.58
N ASP A 193 18.93 -7.33 -9.69
CA ASP A 193 19.90 -8.44 -9.77
C ASP A 193 21.17 -8.22 -8.94
N LYS A 194 21.79 -7.06 -9.05
CA LYS A 194 23.03 -6.73 -8.34
C LYS A 194 22.83 -6.52 -6.84
N ASP A 195 21.60 -6.33 -6.39
CA ASP A 195 21.25 -5.97 -5.01
C ASP A 195 20.61 -7.17 -4.25
N ARG A 196 20.55 -8.36 -4.85
CA ARG A 196 19.96 -9.58 -4.23
C ARG A 196 20.61 -10.00 -2.91
N ALA A 197 21.85 -9.59 -2.66
CA ALA A 197 22.52 -9.88 -1.40
C ALA A 197 22.18 -8.87 -0.28
N THR A 198 21.58 -7.73 -0.61
CA THR A 198 21.38 -6.62 0.32
C THR A 198 19.93 -6.19 0.45
N ALA A 199 19.15 -6.25 -0.65
CA ALA A 199 17.71 -6.04 -0.60
C ALA A 199 16.97 -7.33 -0.25
N SER A 200 15.74 -7.18 0.28
CA SER A 200 14.92 -8.33 0.64
C SER A 200 13.43 -8.09 0.40
N ILE A 201 12.73 -9.16 0.03
CA ILE A 201 11.27 -9.24 0.00
C ILE A 201 10.86 -10.44 0.84
N VAL A 202 9.92 -10.27 1.77
CA VAL A 202 9.42 -11.34 2.65
C VAL A 202 7.90 -11.34 2.60
N VAL A 203 7.30 -12.49 2.28
CA VAL A 203 5.85 -12.64 2.11
C VAL A 203 5.28 -13.53 3.22
N LYS A 204 4.35 -12.98 3.99
CA LYS A 204 3.62 -13.63 5.08
C LYS A 204 2.12 -13.74 4.81
N GLY A 205 1.64 -13.15 3.70
CA GLY A 205 0.24 -13.17 3.31
C GLY A 205 0.03 -12.58 1.92
N GLY A 206 -1.23 -12.55 1.47
CA GLY A 206 -1.60 -11.95 0.20
C GLY A 206 -1.97 -12.95 -0.89
N LYS A 207 -2.54 -12.41 -1.97
CA LYS A 207 -2.98 -13.14 -3.16
C LYS A 207 -2.23 -12.63 -4.38
N PHE A 208 -1.66 -13.54 -5.15
CA PHE A 208 -0.82 -13.24 -6.30
C PHE A 208 -1.38 -13.88 -7.56
N HIS A 209 -1.78 -13.09 -8.54
CA HIS A 209 -2.33 -13.57 -9.80
C HIS A 209 -1.23 -14.00 -10.76
N GLY A 210 -1.19 -15.28 -11.11
CA GLY A 210 -0.24 -15.84 -12.06
C GLY A 210 1.23 -15.85 -11.59
N PHE A 211 1.48 -15.59 -10.31
CA PHE A 211 2.81 -15.51 -9.70
C PHE A 211 2.88 -16.35 -8.43
N ASN A 212 3.82 -17.30 -8.38
CA ASN A 212 4.07 -18.10 -7.19
C ASN A 212 5.24 -17.52 -6.37
N PRO A 213 4.99 -16.86 -5.22
CA PRO A 213 6.05 -16.26 -4.42
C PRO A 213 7.00 -17.27 -3.75
N SER A 214 6.66 -18.56 -3.76
CA SER A 214 7.56 -19.63 -3.27
C SER A 214 8.47 -20.23 -4.34
N ASP A 215 8.27 -19.86 -5.62
CA ASP A 215 9.05 -20.36 -6.76
C ASP A 215 9.24 -19.26 -7.81
N CYS A 216 10.12 -18.32 -7.51
CA CYS A 216 10.38 -17.14 -8.33
C CYS A 216 11.61 -17.35 -9.21
N ALA A 217 11.48 -18.22 -10.21
CA ALA A 217 12.61 -18.57 -11.08
C ALA A 217 13.23 -17.39 -11.85
N SER A 218 12.46 -16.34 -12.12
CA SER A 218 12.96 -15.08 -12.70
C SER A 218 13.98 -14.38 -11.82
N GLU A 219 13.88 -14.55 -10.50
CA GLU A 219 14.81 -14.02 -9.50
C GLU A 219 16.05 -14.91 -9.29
N GLY A 220 16.14 -16.00 -10.00
CA GLY A 220 17.19 -16.99 -9.90
C GLY A 220 16.67 -18.36 -9.40
N PRO A 221 17.46 -19.42 -9.60
CA PRO A 221 17.05 -20.76 -9.20
C PRO A 221 16.77 -20.85 -7.69
N ASN A 222 15.65 -21.49 -7.34
CA ASN A 222 15.20 -21.73 -5.96
C ASN A 222 14.92 -20.46 -5.14
N THR A 223 14.60 -19.33 -5.78
CA THR A 223 14.20 -18.12 -5.04
C THR A 223 12.81 -18.33 -4.46
N ASN A 224 12.73 -18.18 -3.14
CA ASN A 224 11.51 -18.26 -2.35
C ASN A 224 11.39 -17.04 -1.45
N PHE A 225 10.34 -16.23 -1.66
CA PHE A 225 10.05 -15.05 -0.85
C PHE A 225 9.14 -15.33 0.35
N VAL A 226 8.54 -16.53 0.42
CA VAL A 226 7.61 -16.90 1.49
C VAL A 226 8.36 -17.11 2.81
N ALA A 227 7.87 -16.47 3.86
CA ALA A 227 8.46 -16.58 5.20
C ALA A 227 8.32 -18.00 5.78
N PRO A 228 9.25 -18.46 6.64
CA PRO A 228 9.07 -19.69 7.41
C PRO A 228 7.76 -19.68 8.22
N GLY A 229 7.05 -20.83 8.27
CA GLY A 229 5.74 -20.97 8.92
C GLY A 229 4.56 -20.51 8.05
N TYR A 230 4.82 -20.21 6.76
CA TYR A 230 3.78 -19.89 5.77
C TYR A 230 3.87 -20.82 4.58
N LYS A 231 2.74 -21.06 3.94
CA LYS A 231 2.61 -21.89 2.74
C LYS A 231 1.87 -21.15 1.64
N VAL A 232 2.02 -21.65 0.42
CA VAL A 232 1.27 -21.21 -0.74
C VAL A 232 0.19 -22.23 -1.08
N VAL A 233 -1.03 -21.74 -1.32
CA VAL A 233 -2.14 -22.51 -1.87
C VAL A 233 -2.51 -21.90 -3.21
N GLU A 234 -2.54 -22.73 -4.25
CA GLU A 234 -2.90 -22.30 -5.62
C GLU A 234 -4.33 -22.74 -5.93
N GLU A 235 -5.13 -21.79 -6.40
CA GLU A 235 -6.47 -22.05 -6.91
C GLU A 235 -6.73 -21.17 -8.15
N ASN A 236 -6.99 -21.80 -9.30
CA ASN A 236 -7.31 -21.13 -10.57
C ASN A 236 -6.28 -20.05 -10.99
N GLY A 237 -4.99 -20.32 -10.80
CA GLY A 237 -3.91 -19.39 -11.14
C GLY A 237 -3.72 -18.24 -10.14
N VAL A 238 -4.40 -18.29 -9.00
CA VAL A 238 -4.18 -17.38 -7.87
C VAL A 238 -3.43 -18.12 -6.76
N PHE A 239 -2.30 -17.58 -6.38
CA PHE A 239 -1.43 -18.11 -5.32
C PHE A 239 -1.67 -17.32 -4.04
N THR A 240 -2.21 -17.98 -3.02
CA THR A 240 -2.50 -17.37 -1.72
C THR A 240 -1.48 -17.81 -0.68
N VAL A 241 -0.81 -16.85 -0.06
CA VAL A 241 0.10 -17.10 1.07
C VAL A 241 -0.68 -17.01 2.37
N MET A 242 -0.52 -18.02 3.23
CA MET A 242 -1.21 -18.12 4.52
C MET A 242 -0.36 -18.89 5.54
N PRO A 243 -0.62 -18.78 6.84
CA PRO A 243 0.03 -19.62 7.84
C PRO A 243 -0.15 -21.13 7.55
N GLU A 244 0.83 -21.93 7.96
CA GLU A 244 0.80 -23.40 7.86
C GLU A 244 -0.27 -24.05 8.73
#